data_d12b72a550815c1b0fa0efd3dec02664
#
_entry.id   d12b72a550815c1b0fa0efd3dec02664
#
_cell.length_a   1.000
_cell.length_b   1.000
_cell.length_c   1.000
_cell.angle_alpha   90.00
_cell.angle_beta   90.00
_cell.angle_gamma   90.00
#
_symmetry.space_group_name_H-M   'P 1'
#
loop_
_entity.id
_entity.type
_entity.pdbx_description
1 polymer ?
#
loop_
_entity_poly.entity_id
_entity_poly.type
_entity_poly.pdbx_seq_one_letter_code
_entity_poly.pdbx_strand_id
1 'polypeptide(L)'
;MSIIKKFLNLFKSGSGEEEEARLRAQKERYESFLKALTEGDLDARWAAVRSVGDLGEPFIEPLIQGLKDEYWIIRRGSADTLGKIGAPAVAPLINALDNPGEEVRQETIRALQLIGEPSVAPLVHATKNGHPFIRRGAVQALGIMGEERAVATIIESLKVADAGVRHEGAVALGRIGDPRAVAPLIEGLNDPKEQVRLSAMATLCSIGEPAIDPLIRALIDTNEDVCRRAGLSLVTIGESSVEPLIRALGDQNPGIRRGATEVLGQIGNTRAITPIIGALDDQERLVRIEAVKALAALGVPAIAPLMQVFREGDTRMRTGAMEALWMLGQPATTPLIMVLKDDQSDVRKRAALLLGEIGDQKAVDHLTGLLSDENVAVRREAFEALEMIKKRTTA
;
A
#
# COMPACT_ATOMS: atom_id res chain seq x y z
N MET A 1 44.28 -10.38 18.22
CA MET A 1 45.53 -9.77 17.73
C MET A 1 45.25 -8.28 17.59
N SER A 2 46.03 -7.39 18.25
CA SER A 2 45.76 -5.94 18.30
C SER A 2 45.64 -5.37 16.88
N ILE A 3 44.65 -4.47 16.66
CA ILE A 3 44.42 -3.71 15.43
C ILE A 3 45.72 -3.05 14.94
N ILE A 4 46.55 -2.59 15.87
CA ILE A 4 47.88 -2.03 15.64
C ILE A 4 48.83 -3.06 14.96
N LYS A 5 48.74 -4.37 15.29
CA LYS A 5 49.54 -5.41 14.61
C LYS A 5 49.08 -5.67 13.17
N LYS A 6 47.80 -5.58 12.90
CA LYS A 6 47.27 -5.65 11.51
C LYS A 6 47.73 -4.44 10.70
N PHE A 7 47.67 -3.24 11.28
CA PHE A 7 48.13 -1.99 10.68
C PHE A 7 49.63 -2.07 10.32
N LEU A 8 50.48 -2.49 11.25
CA LEU A 8 51.93 -2.64 11.01
C LEU A 8 52.30 -3.67 9.98
N ASN A 9 51.47 -4.68 9.73
CA ASN A 9 51.71 -5.68 8.72
C ASN A 9 51.34 -5.23 7.26
N LEU A 10 50.45 -4.24 7.12
CA LEU A 10 50.05 -3.63 5.83
C LEU A 10 51.21 -2.82 5.20
N PHE A 11 52.22 -2.41 6.00
CA PHE A 11 53.25 -1.49 5.56
C PHE A 11 54.66 -2.10 5.59
N LYS A 12 54.80 -3.42 5.55
CA LYS A 12 56.11 -4.13 5.68
C LYS A 12 56.93 -4.27 4.36
N SER A 13 56.66 -3.46 3.35
CA SER A 13 57.37 -3.60 2.05
C SER A 13 58.04 -2.30 1.61
N GLY A 14 59.13 -1.92 2.20
CA GLY A 14 59.93 -0.78 1.72
C GLY A 14 61.26 -0.64 2.48
N SER A 15 62.31 -0.36 1.79
CA SER A 15 63.67 -0.19 2.32
C SER A 15 64.23 1.19 1.92
N GLY A 16 63.86 2.23 2.71
CA GLY A 16 64.41 3.58 2.55
C GLY A 16 64.02 4.49 3.72
N GLU A 17 64.92 5.39 4.13
CA GLU A 17 64.66 6.32 5.24
C GLU A 17 63.44 7.23 5.08
N GLU A 18 63.08 7.62 3.81
CA GLU A 18 61.88 8.40 3.49
C GLU A 18 60.59 7.60 3.72
N GLU A 19 60.61 6.32 3.40
CA GLU A 19 59.46 5.43 3.57
C GLU A 19 59.22 5.10 5.04
N GLU A 20 60.29 4.91 5.83
CA GLU A 20 60.20 4.77 7.28
C GLU A 20 59.69 6.03 7.96
N ALA A 21 60.07 7.21 7.51
CA ALA A 21 59.59 8.49 8.05
C ALA A 21 58.09 8.67 7.70
N ARG A 22 57.65 8.30 6.50
CA ARG A 22 56.25 8.32 6.05
C ARG A 22 55.38 7.37 6.89
N LEU A 23 55.88 6.18 7.18
CA LEU A 23 55.23 5.18 8.00
C LEU A 23 55.10 5.62 9.46
N ARG A 24 56.12 6.28 10.04
CA ARG A 24 56.07 6.85 11.39
C ARG A 24 55.00 7.95 11.44
N ALA A 25 54.98 8.87 10.51
CA ALA A 25 53.98 9.93 10.43
C ALA A 25 52.54 9.41 10.27
N GLN A 26 52.34 8.37 9.47
CA GLN A 26 51.04 7.70 9.34
C GLN A 26 50.61 7.01 10.67
N LYS A 27 51.54 6.34 11.33
CA LYS A 27 51.28 5.71 12.62
C LYS A 27 50.89 6.72 13.70
N GLU A 28 51.61 7.84 13.79
CA GLU A 28 51.30 8.93 14.72
C GLU A 28 49.94 9.54 14.47
N ARG A 29 49.59 9.75 13.18
CA ARG A 29 48.26 10.23 12.78
C ARG A 29 47.16 9.23 13.17
N TYR A 30 47.39 7.94 12.97
CA TYR A 30 46.43 6.90 13.33
C TYR A 30 46.23 6.81 14.85
N GLU A 31 47.33 6.85 15.63
CA GLU A 31 47.27 6.84 17.13
C GLU A 31 46.58 8.09 17.66
N SER A 32 46.87 9.26 17.09
CA SER A 32 46.19 10.53 17.42
C SER A 32 44.71 10.48 17.13
N PHE A 33 44.35 9.96 15.96
CA PHE A 33 42.94 9.76 15.58
C PHE A 33 42.18 8.83 16.52
N LEU A 34 42.77 7.65 16.83
CA LEU A 34 42.18 6.71 17.77
C LEU A 34 41.97 7.35 19.15
N LYS A 35 42.96 8.04 19.66
CA LYS A 35 42.88 8.73 20.94
C LYS A 35 41.79 9.80 20.94
N ALA A 36 41.74 10.62 19.91
CA ALA A 36 40.71 11.64 19.79
C ALA A 36 39.30 11.03 19.69
N LEU A 37 39.11 9.94 18.97
CA LEU A 37 37.81 9.27 18.79
C LEU A 37 37.35 8.58 20.11
N THR A 38 38.26 7.99 20.90
CA THR A 38 37.91 7.17 22.07
C THR A 38 37.90 7.96 23.37
N GLU A 39 38.80 8.92 23.53
CA GLU A 39 39.05 9.66 24.79
C GLU A 39 38.70 11.16 24.66
N GLY A 40 38.52 11.68 23.45
CA GLY A 40 38.23 13.07 23.18
C GLY A 40 36.83 13.51 23.58
N ASP A 41 36.65 14.79 23.82
CA ASP A 41 35.31 15.41 23.85
C ASP A 41 34.64 15.43 22.47
N LEU A 42 33.42 15.95 22.39
CA LEU A 42 32.65 15.99 21.15
C LEU A 42 33.40 16.71 20.01
N ASP A 43 34.04 17.82 20.32
CA ASP A 43 34.75 18.64 19.31
C ASP A 43 35.99 17.89 18.78
N ALA A 44 36.74 17.25 19.66
CA ALA A 44 37.91 16.43 19.31
C ALA A 44 37.50 15.23 18.44
N ARG A 45 36.43 14.50 18.84
CA ARG A 45 35.88 13.35 18.05
C ARG A 45 35.45 13.83 16.68
N TRP A 46 34.71 14.94 16.60
CA TRP A 46 34.22 15.50 15.34
C TRP A 46 35.38 15.94 14.44
N ALA A 47 36.35 16.66 14.96
CA ALA A 47 37.54 17.07 14.23
C ALA A 47 38.33 15.86 13.69
N ALA A 48 38.49 14.81 14.50
CA ALA A 48 39.13 13.56 14.12
C ALA A 48 38.42 12.94 12.87
N VAL A 49 37.10 12.69 12.98
CA VAL A 49 36.33 12.07 11.90
C VAL A 49 36.42 12.84 10.58
N ARG A 50 36.43 14.18 10.63
CA ARG A 50 36.55 15.03 9.43
C ARG A 50 37.96 15.03 8.82
N SER A 51 38.97 14.81 9.61
CA SER A 51 40.37 14.87 9.15
C SER A 51 40.83 13.67 8.34
N VAL A 52 40.06 12.58 8.32
CA VAL A 52 40.50 11.25 7.82
C VAL A 52 40.17 11.02 6.33
N GLY A 53 39.30 11.84 5.70
CA GLY A 53 38.71 11.55 4.39
C GLY A 53 39.66 11.12 3.28
N ASP A 54 40.94 11.58 3.32
CA ASP A 54 41.95 11.27 2.31
C ASP A 54 42.97 10.22 2.74
N LEU A 55 42.83 9.64 3.93
CA LEU A 55 43.85 8.75 4.54
C LEU A 55 43.62 7.25 4.30
N GLY A 56 42.47 6.87 3.71
CA GLY A 56 42.24 5.52 3.16
C GLY A 56 41.97 4.40 4.17
N GLU A 57 42.26 3.17 3.72
CA GLU A 57 41.86 1.90 4.37
C GLU A 57 42.18 1.74 5.86
N PRO A 58 43.34 2.21 6.43
CA PRO A 58 43.65 1.99 7.82
C PRO A 58 42.65 2.53 8.82
N PHE A 59 41.84 3.52 8.42
CA PHE A 59 40.85 4.18 9.28
C PHE A 59 39.46 3.57 9.25
N ILE A 60 39.22 2.56 8.38
CA ILE A 60 37.91 1.92 8.21
C ILE A 60 37.40 1.35 9.55
N GLU A 61 38.21 0.51 10.22
CA GLU A 61 37.79 -0.13 11.47
C GLU A 61 37.49 0.87 12.60
N PRO A 62 38.32 1.89 12.85
CA PRO A 62 38.00 2.96 13.81
C PRO A 62 36.75 3.74 13.44
N LEU A 63 36.49 4.03 12.15
CA LEU A 63 35.28 4.73 11.72
C LEU A 63 34.05 3.86 11.89
N ILE A 64 34.15 2.52 11.73
CA ILE A 64 33.05 1.60 12.05
C ILE A 64 32.75 1.60 13.55
N GLN A 65 33.74 1.79 14.44
CA GLN A 65 33.44 2.04 15.85
C GLN A 65 32.76 3.39 16.06
N GLY A 66 33.15 4.43 15.30
CA GLY A 66 32.48 5.74 15.27
C GLY A 66 31.01 5.69 14.85
N LEU A 67 30.58 4.70 14.05
CA LEU A 67 29.16 4.46 13.78
C LEU A 67 28.34 4.07 15.01
N LYS A 68 29.00 3.64 16.09
CA LYS A 68 28.38 3.26 17.38
C LYS A 68 28.44 4.35 18.43
N ASP A 69 28.97 5.53 18.11
CA ASP A 69 29.14 6.64 19.05
C ASP A 69 27.76 7.09 19.59
N GLU A 70 27.76 7.57 20.83
CA GLU A 70 26.58 8.11 21.50
C GLU A 70 26.02 9.35 20.77
N TYR A 71 26.89 10.17 20.18
CA TYR A 71 26.53 11.39 19.46
C TYR A 71 26.22 11.11 18.01
N TRP A 72 25.01 11.42 17.59
CA TRP A 72 24.55 11.23 16.22
C TRP A 72 25.46 11.88 15.17
N ILE A 73 26.06 13.05 15.49
CA ILE A 73 26.93 13.78 14.56
C ILE A 73 28.22 12.99 14.27
N ILE A 74 28.74 12.26 15.26
CA ILE A 74 29.91 11.39 15.07
C ILE A 74 29.55 10.17 14.25
N ARG A 75 28.40 9.53 14.54
CA ARG A 75 27.89 8.42 13.71
C ARG A 75 27.78 8.84 12.26
N ARG A 76 27.12 10.01 12.02
CA ARG A 76 26.91 10.58 10.68
C ARG A 76 28.21 10.89 9.98
N GLY A 77 29.14 11.58 10.66
CA GLY A 77 30.45 11.93 10.12
C GLY A 77 31.28 10.70 9.77
N SER A 78 31.23 9.65 10.60
CA SER A 78 31.88 8.36 10.34
C SER A 78 31.32 7.70 9.09
N ALA A 79 30.00 7.69 8.91
CA ALA A 79 29.34 7.18 7.72
C ALA A 79 29.75 7.95 6.44
N ASP A 80 29.73 9.28 6.51
CA ASP A 80 30.12 10.15 5.39
C ASP A 80 31.61 9.94 5.01
N THR A 81 32.48 9.74 5.99
CA THR A 81 33.91 9.48 5.77
C THR A 81 34.14 8.08 5.19
N LEU A 82 33.45 7.05 5.69
CA LEU A 82 33.47 5.70 5.11
C LEU A 82 32.97 5.69 3.68
N GLY A 83 31.95 6.49 3.38
CA GLY A 83 31.45 6.71 2.02
C GLY A 83 32.51 7.27 1.08
N LYS A 84 33.33 8.22 1.55
CA LYS A 84 34.45 8.79 0.78
C LYS A 84 35.61 7.82 0.56
N ILE A 85 35.89 6.96 1.56
CA ILE A 85 36.90 5.89 1.41
C ILE A 85 36.52 4.93 0.29
N GLY A 86 35.23 4.66 0.10
CA GLY A 86 34.72 3.91 -1.02
C GLY A 86 34.83 2.40 -0.88
N ALA A 87 35.14 1.72 -2.00
CA ALA A 87 35.10 0.26 -2.14
C ALA A 87 35.81 -0.56 -1.01
N PRO A 88 36.96 -0.15 -0.47
CA PRO A 88 37.58 -0.88 0.63
C PRO A 88 36.73 -1.00 1.90
N ALA A 89 35.82 -0.05 2.13
CA ALA A 89 34.96 -0.04 3.30
C ALA A 89 33.75 -0.98 3.17
N VAL A 90 33.41 -1.48 1.96
CA VAL A 90 32.17 -2.23 1.70
C VAL A 90 32.05 -3.49 2.56
N ALA A 91 33.05 -4.37 2.56
CA ALA A 91 32.99 -5.63 3.30
C ALA A 91 32.92 -5.42 4.84
N PRO A 92 33.73 -4.53 5.44
CA PRO A 92 33.57 -4.14 6.83
C PRO A 92 32.19 -3.54 7.18
N LEU A 93 31.62 -2.69 6.30
CA LEU A 93 30.29 -2.12 6.49
C LEU A 93 29.18 -3.17 6.42
N ILE A 94 29.27 -4.13 5.51
CA ILE A 94 28.29 -5.24 5.45
C ILE A 94 28.32 -6.03 6.74
N ASN A 95 29.48 -6.30 7.33
CA ASN A 95 29.58 -6.95 8.64
C ASN A 95 29.00 -6.09 9.76
N ALA A 96 29.13 -4.76 9.65
CA ALA A 96 28.55 -3.82 10.64
C ALA A 96 27.02 -3.78 10.63
N LEU A 97 26.36 -4.26 9.56
CA LEU A 97 24.90 -4.44 9.50
C LEU A 97 24.38 -5.45 10.54
N ASP A 98 25.23 -6.32 11.09
CA ASP A 98 24.86 -7.26 12.16
C ASP A 98 24.68 -6.58 13.54
N ASN A 99 24.67 -5.26 13.58
CA ASN A 99 24.47 -4.52 14.81
C ASN A 99 22.98 -4.50 15.21
N PRO A 100 22.61 -4.78 16.48
CA PRO A 100 21.23 -4.73 16.95
C PRO A 100 20.66 -3.30 17.01
N GLY A 101 21.51 -2.27 17.11
CA GLY A 101 21.11 -0.87 17.14
C GLY A 101 20.61 -0.38 15.78
N GLU A 102 19.38 0.09 15.71
CA GLU A 102 18.80 0.60 14.47
C GLU A 102 19.57 1.80 13.93
N GLU A 103 19.97 2.73 14.79
CA GLU A 103 20.71 3.93 14.40
C GLU A 103 22.07 3.60 13.75
N VAL A 104 22.75 2.59 14.29
CA VAL A 104 24.02 2.10 13.72
C VAL A 104 23.81 1.51 12.34
N ARG A 105 22.77 0.70 12.19
CA ARG A 105 22.43 0.10 10.87
C ARG A 105 22.09 1.17 9.85
N GLN A 106 21.31 2.20 10.23
CA GLN A 106 20.93 3.28 9.32
C GLN A 106 22.15 4.06 8.82
N GLU A 107 23.09 4.42 9.71
CA GLU A 107 24.30 5.10 9.27
C GLU A 107 25.25 4.17 8.48
N THR A 108 25.25 2.86 8.78
CA THR A 108 25.96 1.85 7.97
C THR A 108 25.39 1.76 6.54
N ILE A 109 24.06 1.71 6.42
CA ILE A 109 23.36 1.72 5.13
C ILE A 109 23.66 3.01 4.36
N ARG A 110 23.67 4.14 5.06
CA ARG A 110 24.03 5.42 4.47
C ARG A 110 25.45 5.41 3.89
N ALA A 111 26.42 4.87 4.62
CA ALA A 111 27.79 4.75 4.13
C ALA A 111 27.86 3.88 2.85
N LEU A 112 27.18 2.73 2.84
CA LEU A 112 27.07 1.85 1.66
C LEU A 112 26.39 2.56 0.47
N GLN A 113 25.38 3.35 0.74
CA GLN A 113 24.69 4.17 -0.29
C GLN A 113 25.62 5.23 -0.88
N LEU A 114 26.42 5.92 -0.04
CA LEU A 114 27.40 6.90 -0.47
C LEU A 114 28.52 6.29 -1.33
N ILE A 115 28.90 5.03 -1.04
CA ILE A 115 29.87 4.29 -1.86
C ILE A 115 29.27 3.98 -3.25
N GLY A 116 27.97 3.69 -3.29
CA GLY A 116 27.25 3.44 -4.54
C GLY A 116 27.57 2.10 -5.19
N GLU A 117 27.81 2.09 -6.49
CA GLU A 117 27.99 0.91 -7.36
C GLU A 117 28.89 -0.19 -6.78
N PRO A 118 30.06 0.11 -6.19
CA PRO A 118 30.93 -0.93 -5.62
C PRO A 118 30.29 -1.77 -4.51
N SER A 119 29.23 -1.27 -3.85
CA SER A 119 28.53 -1.96 -2.78
C SER A 119 27.42 -2.91 -3.28
N VAL A 120 26.95 -2.75 -4.52
CA VAL A 120 25.76 -3.46 -5.05
C VAL A 120 25.96 -4.98 -5.05
N ALA A 121 26.97 -5.49 -5.74
CA ALA A 121 27.21 -6.93 -5.84
C ALA A 121 27.50 -7.60 -4.47
N PRO A 122 28.32 -7.00 -3.57
CA PRO A 122 28.46 -7.51 -2.21
C PRO A 122 27.16 -7.50 -1.40
N LEU A 123 26.31 -6.47 -1.54
CA LEU A 123 25.00 -6.41 -0.89
C LEU A 123 24.06 -7.51 -1.41
N VAL A 124 24.00 -7.73 -2.74
CA VAL A 124 23.24 -8.84 -3.33
C VAL A 124 23.71 -10.19 -2.76
N HIS A 125 25.00 -10.40 -2.59
CA HIS A 125 25.51 -11.60 -1.95
C HIS A 125 25.08 -11.70 -0.47
N ALA A 126 25.10 -10.59 0.27
CA ALA A 126 24.75 -10.52 1.68
C ALA A 126 23.26 -10.82 1.94
N THR A 127 22.36 -10.51 1.00
CA THR A 127 20.93 -10.86 1.13
C THR A 127 20.69 -12.37 1.22
N LYS A 128 21.57 -13.19 0.64
CA LYS A 128 21.43 -14.65 0.59
C LYS A 128 22.18 -15.37 1.72
N ASN A 129 23.35 -14.87 2.09
CA ASN A 129 24.31 -15.60 2.91
C ASN A 129 24.58 -14.99 4.28
N GLY A 130 23.95 -13.85 4.60
CA GLY A 130 24.14 -13.15 5.87
C GLY A 130 23.27 -13.67 7.02
N HIS A 131 23.64 -13.31 8.25
CA HIS A 131 22.77 -13.37 9.42
C HIS A 131 21.50 -12.54 9.16
N PRO A 132 20.33 -12.80 9.81
CA PRO A 132 19.09 -12.06 9.55
C PRO A 132 19.21 -10.53 9.56
N PHE A 133 19.98 -9.96 10.49
CA PHE A 133 20.24 -8.50 10.51
C PHE A 133 21.03 -8.02 9.28
N ILE A 134 22.05 -8.78 8.85
CA ILE A 134 22.82 -8.47 7.64
C ILE A 134 21.91 -8.55 6.40
N ARG A 135 21.12 -9.64 6.29
CA ARG A 135 20.16 -9.78 5.18
C ARG A 135 19.18 -8.62 5.13
N ARG A 136 18.58 -8.29 6.27
CA ARG A 136 17.65 -7.18 6.40
C ARG A 136 18.29 -5.85 5.99
N GLY A 137 19.46 -5.52 6.52
CA GLY A 137 20.19 -4.30 6.19
C GLY A 137 20.62 -4.25 4.71
N ALA A 138 21.03 -5.38 4.14
CA ALA A 138 21.40 -5.47 2.73
C ALA A 138 20.20 -5.23 1.80
N VAL A 139 19.04 -5.85 2.10
CA VAL A 139 17.79 -5.63 1.35
C VAL A 139 17.36 -4.16 1.46
N GLN A 140 17.43 -3.59 2.64
CA GLN A 140 17.08 -2.18 2.88
C GLN A 140 18.01 -1.23 2.09
N ALA A 141 19.33 -1.48 2.12
CA ALA A 141 20.31 -0.69 1.37
C ALA A 141 20.03 -0.71 -0.13
N LEU A 142 19.82 -1.91 -0.70
CA LEU A 142 19.50 -2.07 -2.13
C LEU A 142 18.19 -1.36 -2.52
N GLY A 143 17.18 -1.41 -1.65
CA GLY A 143 15.93 -0.69 -1.86
C GLY A 143 16.09 0.83 -1.82
N ILE A 144 16.90 1.35 -0.89
CA ILE A 144 17.19 2.81 -0.80
C ILE A 144 18.01 3.28 -2.01
N MET A 145 18.91 2.44 -2.50
CA MET A 145 19.71 2.76 -3.70
C MET A 145 18.89 2.70 -4.99
N GLY A 146 17.67 2.14 -4.97
CA GLY A 146 16.84 1.98 -6.14
C GLY A 146 17.40 0.98 -7.16
N GLU A 147 18.13 -0.05 -6.72
CA GLU A 147 18.93 -0.93 -7.57
C GLU A 147 18.04 -1.97 -8.28
N GLU A 148 17.67 -1.69 -9.53
CA GLU A 148 16.78 -2.56 -10.33
C GLU A 148 17.38 -3.95 -10.58
N ARG A 149 18.73 -4.07 -10.64
CA ARG A 149 19.42 -5.36 -10.82
C ARG A 149 19.23 -6.28 -9.61
N ALA A 150 18.92 -5.72 -8.45
CA ALA A 150 18.67 -6.47 -7.23
C ALA A 150 17.21 -6.98 -7.10
N VAL A 151 16.28 -6.54 -7.94
CA VAL A 151 14.85 -6.86 -7.84
C VAL A 151 14.61 -8.37 -7.70
N ALA A 152 15.20 -9.20 -8.56
CA ALA A 152 15.04 -10.65 -8.47
C ALA A 152 15.50 -11.21 -7.12
N THR A 153 16.61 -10.70 -6.58
CA THR A 153 17.14 -11.13 -5.28
C THR A 153 16.28 -10.62 -4.12
N ILE A 154 15.74 -9.42 -4.23
CA ILE A 154 14.83 -8.87 -3.22
C ILE A 154 13.49 -9.64 -3.23
N ILE A 155 12.98 -10.06 -4.40
CA ILE A 155 11.82 -10.94 -4.50
C ILE A 155 12.06 -12.25 -3.74
N GLU A 156 13.24 -12.87 -3.87
CA GLU A 156 13.57 -14.07 -3.09
C GLU A 156 13.57 -13.81 -1.58
N SER A 157 13.84 -12.59 -1.13
CA SER A 157 13.78 -12.23 0.29
C SER A 157 12.36 -12.30 0.88
N LEU A 158 11.32 -12.23 0.06
CA LEU A 158 9.92 -12.38 0.49
C LEU A 158 9.59 -13.82 0.95
N LYS A 159 10.41 -14.81 0.58
CA LYS A 159 10.18 -16.24 0.85
C LYS A 159 10.99 -16.79 2.03
N VAL A 160 11.83 -15.97 2.66
CA VAL A 160 12.70 -16.42 3.76
C VAL A 160 11.92 -16.57 5.07
N ALA A 161 12.45 -17.37 6.01
CA ALA A 161 11.81 -17.63 7.30
C ALA A 161 11.67 -16.39 8.19
N ASP A 162 12.65 -15.47 8.13
CA ASP A 162 12.65 -14.26 8.97
C ASP A 162 11.66 -13.21 8.44
N ALA A 163 10.68 -12.86 9.27
CA ALA A 163 9.64 -11.90 8.91
C ALA A 163 10.16 -10.46 8.74
N GLY A 164 11.22 -10.09 9.45
CA GLY A 164 11.84 -8.78 9.29
C GLY A 164 12.50 -8.62 7.93
N VAL A 165 13.11 -9.69 7.41
CA VAL A 165 13.68 -9.70 6.06
C VAL A 165 12.57 -9.63 5.01
N ARG A 166 11.47 -10.40 5.17
CA ARG A 166 10.32 -10.33 4.26
C ARG A 166 9.69 -8.94 4.23
N HIS A 167 9.52 -8.33 5.41
CA HIS A 167 9.03 -6.97 5.52
C HIS A 167 9.90 -5.96 4.75
N GLU A 168 11.20 -5.96 5.01
CA GLU A 168 12.13 -5.07 4.30
C GLU A 168 12.15 -5.36 2.79
N GLY A 169 12.02 -6.63 2.39
CA GLY A 169 11.87 -7.02 0.98
C GLY A 169 10.68 -6.34 0.33
N ALA A 170 9.51 -6.38 0.97
CA ALA A 170 8.32 -5.72 0.46
C ALA A 170 8.52 -4.20 0.36
N VAL A 171 9.08 -3.57 1.41
CA VAL A 171 9.35 -2.13 1.43
C VAL A 171 10.38 -1.72 0.36
N ALA A 172 11.45 -2.50 0.19
CA ALA A 172 12.49 -2.24 -0.81
C ALA A 172 11.92 -2.30 -2.23
N LEU A 173 11.08 -3.31 -2.52
CA LEU A 173 10.39 -3.42 -3.81
C LEU A 173 9.47 -2.23 -4.09
N GLY A 174 8.83 -1.69 -3.06
CA GLY A 174 8.02 -0.47 -3.18
C GLY A 174 8.82 0.78 -3.54
N ARG A 175 10.04 0.89 -3.00
CA ARG A 175 10.95 2.01 -3.35
C ARG A 175 11.46 1.91 -4.78
N ILE A 176 11.72 0.69 -5.26
CA ILE A 176 12.18 0.45 -6.63
C ILE A 176 11.02 0.61 -7.62
N GLY A 177 9.81 0.20 -7.26
CA GLY A 177 8.62 0.33 -8.11
C GLY A 177 8.55 -0.63 -9.29
N ASP A 178 9.34 -1.71 -9.31
CA ASP A 178 9.41 -2.64 -10.43
C ASP A 178 8.16 -3.54 -10.51
N PRO A 179 7.46 -3.58 -11.66
CA PRO A 179 6.25 -4.39 -11.84
C PRO A 179 6.45 -5.91 -11.63
N ARG A 180 7.67 -6.42 -11.76
CA ARG A 180 7.99 -7.83 -11.48
C ARG A 180 7.69 -8.24 -10.03
N ALA A 181 7.61 -7.27 -9.12
CA ALA A 181 7.30 -7.50 -7.73
C ALA A 181 5.80 -7.77 -7.47
N VAL A 182 4.91 -7.44 -8.39
CA VAL A 182 3.45 -7.47 -8.17
C VAL A 182 2.95 -8.86 -7.75
N ALA A 183 3.26 -9.90 -8.53
CA ALA A 183 2.79 -11.25 -8.22
C ALA A 183 3.33 -11.77 -6.86
N PRO A 184 4.64 -11.67 -6.55
CA PRO A 184 5.16 -12.02 -5.22
C PRO A 184 4.55 -11.20 -4.07
N LEU A 185 4.21 -9.93 -4.30
CA LEU A 185 3.57 -9.10 -3.27
C LEU A 185 2.10 -9.49 -3.04
N ILE A 186 1.39 -9.96 -4.06
CA ILE A 186 0.04 -10.53 -3.89
C ILE A 186 0.11 -11.80 -3.03
N GLU A 187 1.10 -12.68 -3.24
CA GLU A 187 1.36 -13.80 -2.34
C GLU A 187 1.63 -13.31 -0.90
N GLY A 188 2.35 -12.20 -0.76
CA GLY A 188 2.64 -11.54 0.52
C GLY A 188 1.41 -11.02 1.26
N LEU A 189 0.26 -10.82 0.58
CA LEU A 189 -1.01 -10.48 1.24
C LEU A 189 -1.51 -11.60 2.17
N ASN A 190 -1.01 -12.80 2.02
CA ASN A 190 -1.30 -13.96 2.87
C ASN A 190 -0.20 -14.27 3.90
N ASP A 191 0.77 -13.40 4.09
CA ASP A 191 1.86 -13.65 5.05
C ASP A 191 1.33 -13.87 6.47
N PRO A 192 1.88 -14.82 7.25
CA PRO A 192 1.47 -15.06 8.63
C PRO A 192 1.67 -13.83 9.53
N LYS A 193 2.61 -12.93 9.19
CA LYS A 193 2.88 -11.71 9.95
C LYS A 193 2.16 -10.50 9.34
N GLU A 194 1.37 -9.83 10.17
CA GLU A 194 0.59 -8.66 9.77
C GLU A 194 1.45 -7.54 9.16
N GLN A 195 2.61 -7.28 9.75
CA GLN A 195 3.53 -6.25 9.25
C GLN A 195 3.96 -6.51 7.80
N VAL A 196 4.18 -7.77 7.41
CA VAL A 196 4.53 -8.15 6.03
C VAL A 196 3.33 -7.95 5.11
N ARG A 197 2.12 -8.36 5.54
CA ARG A 197 0.88 -8.14 4.77
C ARG A 197 0.63 -6.67 4.48
N LEU A 198 0.78 -5.80 5.51
CA LEU A 198 0.62 -4.36 5.38
C LEU A 198 1.65 -3.74 4.44
N SER A 199 2.90 -4.18 4.52
CA SER A 199 3.96 -3.71 3.60
C SER A 199 3.71 -4.14 2.17
N ALA A 200 3.28 -5.39 1.95
CA ALA A 200 2.90 -5.88 0.63
C ALA A 200 1.75 -5.06 0.03
N MET A 201 0.71 -4.79 0.82
CA MET A 201 -0.43 -3.97 0.42
C MET A 201 0.00 -2.54 0.07
N ALA A 202 0.76 -1.88 0.95
CA ALA A 202 1.26 -0.53 0.71
C ALA A 202 2.13 -0.44 -0.55
N THR A 203 2.96 -1.46 -0.76
CA THR A 203 3.82 -1.55 -1.95
C THR A 203 3.00 -1.74 -3.23
N LEU A 204 2.00 -2.61 -3.23
CA LEU A 204 1.10 -2.79 -4.38
C LEU A 204 0.38 -1.48 -4.72
N CYS A 205 -0.07 -0.74 -3.71
CA CYS A 205 -0.66 0.59 -3.91
C CYS A 205 0.34 1.60 -4.49
N SER A 206 1.60 1.57 -4.04
CA SER A 206 2.67 2.45 -4.54
C SER A 206 3.08 2.13 -5.98
N ILE A 207 3.10 0.85 -6.37
CA ILE A 207 3.34 0.42 -7.76
C ILE A 207 2.21 0.92 -8.68
N GLY A 208 0.97 0.95 -8.18
CA GLY A 208 -0.16 1.55 -8.88
C GLY A 208 -0.66 0.74 -10.06
N GLU A 209 -0.75 1.35 -11.25
CA GLU A 209 -1.39 0.79 -12.44
C GLU A 209 -0.97 -0.65 -12.78
N PRO A 210 0.32 -1.02 -12.76
CA PRO A 210 0.73 -2.41 -13.02
C PRO A 210 0.15 -3.46 -12.06
N ALA A 211 -0.28 -3.05 -10.86
CA ALA A 211 -0.85 -3.95 -9.87
C ALA A 211 -2.37 -4.16 -10.02
N ILE A 212 -3.07 -3.28 -10.76
CA ILE A 212 -4.54 -3.26 -10.80
C ILE A 212 -5.12 -4.58 -11.33
N ASP A 213 -4.76 -5.00 -12.53
CA ASP A 213 -5.30 -6.24 -13.13
C ASP A 213 -4.95 -7.50 -12.31
N PRO A 214 -3.72 -7.66 -11.78
CA PRO A 214 -3.43 -8.74 -10.84
C PRO A 214 -4.26 -8.68 -9.54
N LEU A 215 -4.51 -7.50 -8.98
CA LEU A 215 -5.36 -7.33 -7.80
C LEU A 215 -6.83 -7.66 -8.09
N ILE A 216 -7.35 -7.30 -9.28
CA ILE A 216 -8.70 -7.71 -9.72
C ILE A 216 -8.81 -9.23 -9.76
N ARG A 217 -7.80 -9.93 -10.29
CA ARG A 217 -7.78 -11.40 -10.25
C ARG A 217 -7.72 -11.97 -8.85
N ALA A 218 -7.05 -11.29 -7.92
CA ALA A 218 -6.97 -11.70 -6.52
C ALA A 218 -8.29 -11.52 -5.74
N LEU A 219 -9.31 -10.84 -6.29
CA LEU A 219 -10.65 -10.74 -5.68
C LEU A 219 -11.38 -12.08 -5.57
N ILE A 220 -10.90 -13.13 -6.26
CA ILE A 220 -11.44 -14.48 -6.22
C ILE A 220 -10.46 -15.49 -5.61
N ASP A 221 -9.47 -15.02 -4.86
CA ASP A 221 -8.56 -15.93 -4.14
C ASP A 221 -9.33 -16.87 -3.21
N THR A 222 -8.79 -18.06 -2.98
CA THR A 222 -9.39 -19.02 -2.05
C THR A 222 -9.35 -18.54 -0.60
N ASN A 223 -8.48 -17.62 -0.28
CA ASN A 223 -8.38 -16.98 1.03
C ASN A 223 -9.14 -15.63 1.02
N GLU A 224 -10.25 -15.57 1.76
CA GLU A 224 -11.09 -14.37 1.87
C GLU A 224 -10.31 -13.14 2.37
N ASP A 225 -9.31 -13.35 3.20
CA ASP A 225 -8.44 -12.27 3.69
C ASP A 225 -7.58 -11.66 2.57
N VAL A 226 -7.14 -12.46 1.60
CA VAL A 226 -6.45 -11.98 0.39
C VAL A 226 -7.41 -11.20 -0.48
N CYS A 227 -8.62 -11.74 -0.73
CA CYS A 227 -9.67 -11.02 -1.49
C CYS A 227 -9.93 -9.64 -0.91
N ARG A 228 -10.15 -9.57 0.42
CA ARG A 228 -10.42 -8.31 1.12
C ARG A 228 -9.26 -7.31 0.99
N ARG A 229 -8.00 -7.77 1.16
CA ARG A 229 -6.82 -6.90 1.04
C ARG A 229 -6.59 -6.45 -0.41
N ALA A 230 -6.85 -7.31 -1.39
CA ALA A 230 -6.82 -6.94 -2.80
C ALA A 230 -7.85 -5.85 -3.11
N GLY A 231 -9.08 -6.01 -2.64
CA GLY A 231 -10.13 -4.99 -2.75
C GLY A 231 -9.73 -3.65 -2.11
N LEU A 232 -9.23 -3.68 -0.86
CA LEU A 232 -8.74 -2.49 -0.17
C LEU A 232 -7.57 -1.82 -0.90
N SER A 233 -6.68 -2.60 -1.52
CA SER A 233 -5.59 -2.05 -2.34
C SER A 233 -6.14 -1.31 -3.56
N LEU A 234 -7.12 -1.88 -4.27
CA LEU A 234 -7.78 -1.25 -5.41
C LEU A 234 -8.52 0.04 -5.02
N VAL A 235 -9.21 0.04 -3.85
CA VAL A 235 -9.83 1.25 -3.29
C VAL A 235 -8.78 2.32 -2.97
N THR A 236 -7.64 1.93 -2.41
CA THR A 236 -6.54 2.84 -2.07
C THR A 236 -5.88 3.42 -3.32
N ILE A 237 -5.70 2.62 -4.38
CA ILE A 237 -5.22 3.10 -5.69
C ILE A 237 -6.22 4.10 -6.29
N GLY A 238 -7.52 3.90 -6.05
CA GLY A 238 -8.58 4.86 -6.33
C GLY A 238 -8.88 5.03 -7.81
N GLU A 239 -8.83 6.27 -8.31
CA GLU A 239 -9.27 6.69 -9.65
C GLU A 239 -8.71 5.82 -10.77
N SER A 240 -7.43 5.45 -10.70
CA SER A 240 -6.78 4.60 -11.72
C SER A 240 -7.40 3.20 -11.83
N SER A 241 -8.04 2.72 -10.75
CA SER A 241 -8.69 1.40 -10.72
C SER A 241 -10.07 1.41 -11.37
N VAL A 242 -10.71 2.57 -11.56
CA VAL A 242 -12.12 2.67 -11.97
C VAL A 242 -12.36 2.02 -13.34
N GLU A 243 -11.63 2.42 -14.37
CA GLU A 243 -11.83 1.88 -15.72
C GLU A 243 -11.50 0.38 -15.82
N PRO A 244 -10.40 -0.14 -15.24
CA PRO A 244 -10.17 -1.58 -15.17
C PRO A 244 -11.30 -2.35 -14.46
N LEU A 245 -11.82 -1.82 -13.34
CA LEU A 245 -12.93 -2.44 -12.62
C LEU A 245 -14.25 -2.40 -13.42
N ILE A 246 -14.52 -1.31 -14.14
CA ILE A 246 -15.67 -1.23 -15.05
C ILE A 246 -15.58 -2.33 -16.14
N ARG A 247 -14.40 -2.55 -16.72
CA ARG A 247 -14.21 -3.67 -17.66
C ARG A 247 -14.43 -5.02 -16.99
N ALA A 248 -14.02 -5.17 -15.73
CA ALA A 248 -14.18 -6.40 -14.96
C ALA A 248 -15.64 -6.74 -14.62
N LEU A 249 -16.58 -5.79 -14.72
CA LEU A 249 -18.02 -6.07 -14.63
C LEU A 249 -18.51 -6.97 -15.77
N GLY A 250 -17.79 -7.06 -16.88
CA GLY A 250 -18.08 -7.97 -18.00
C GLY A 250 -17.30 -9.29 -17.96
N ASP A 251 -16.56 -9.59 -16.90
CA ASP A 251 -15.77 -10.82 -16.79
C ASP A 251 -16.64 -12.08 -16.81
N GLN A 252 -16.11 -13.17 -17.35
CA GLN A 252 -16.81 -14.46 -17.37
C GLN A 252 -17.02 -15.03 -15.96
N ASN A 253 -16.11 -14.77 -15.03
CA ASN A 253 -16.17 -15.24 -13.66
C ASN A 253 -17.09 -14.32 -12.82
N PRO A 254 -18.21 -14.83 -12.28
CA PRO A 254 -19.13 -14.04 -11.48
C PRO A 254 -18.49 -13.50 -10.17
N GLY A 255 -17.50 -14.19 -9.65
CA GLY A 255 -16.75 -13.72 -8.48
C GLY A 255 -15.98 -12.44 -8.78
N ILE A 256 -15.35 -12.33 -9.96
CA ILE A 256 -14.68 -11.10 -10.41
C ILE A 256 -15.71 -9.99 -10.61
N ARG A 257 -16.82 -10.26 -11.29
CA ARG A 257 -17.89 -9.26 -11.48
C ARG A 257 -18.41 -8.73 -10.14
N ARG A 258 -18.68 -9.62 -9.18
CA ARG A 258 -19.11 -9.26 -7.82
C ARG A 258 -18.06 -8.39 -7.10
N GLY A 259 -16.81 -8.84 -7.05
CA GLY A 259 -15.73 -8.11 -6.40
C GLY A 259 -15.48 -6.75 -7.03
N ALA A 260 -15.51 -6.66 -8.37
CA ALA A 260 -15.40 -5.39 -9.09
C ALA A 260 -16.55 -4.43 -8.74
N THR A 261 -17.77 -4.95 -8.66
CA THR A 261 -18.96 -4.16 -8.26
C THR A 261 -18.81 -3.62 -6.85
N GLU A 262 -18.38 -4.45 -5.90
CA GLU A 262 -18.13 -4.06 -4.51
C GLU A 262 -17.09 -2.94 -4.41
N VAL A 263 -15.93 -3.14 -5.06
CA VAL A 263 -14.82 -2.17 -5.03
C VAL A 263 -15.22 -0.85 -5.69
N LEU A 264 -15.94 -0.88 -6.81
CA LEU A 264 -16.47 0.34 -7.46
C LEU A 264 -17.41 1.13 -6.56
N GLY A 265 -18.28 0.44 -5.81
CA GLY A 265 -19.15 1.05 -4.81
C GLY A 265 -18.35 1.73 -3.70
N GLN A 266 -17.27 1.10 -3.23
CA GLN A 266 -16.38 1.64 -2.19
C GLN A 266 -15.54 2.83 -2.68
N ILE A 267 -15.06 2.82 -3.94
CA ILE A 267 -14.35 3.96 -4.54
C ILE A 267 -15.26 5.19 -4.64
N GLY A 268 -16.55 4.99 -4.87
CA GLY A 268 -17.52 6.07 -4.92
C GLY A 268 -17.48 6.95 -6.18
N ASN A 269 -16.83 6.49 -7.26
CA ASN A 269 -16.73 7.26 -8.49
C ASN A 269 -18.02 7.18 -9.31
N THR A 270 -18.61 8.33 -9.62
CA THR A 270 -19.89 8.42 -10.34
C THR A 270 -19.88 7.83 -11.75
N ARG A 271 -18.72 7.71 -12.40
CA ARG A 271 -18.59 7.02 -13.70
C ARG A 271 -19.01 5.55 -13.65
N ALA A 272 -18.96 4.94 -12.47
CA ALA A 272 -19.35 3.55 -12.26
C ALA A 272 -20.88 3.34 -12.20
N ILE A 273 -21.70 4.40 -12.03
CA ILE A 273 -23.14 4.27 -11.83
C ILE A 273 -23.81 3.50 -12.96
N THR A 274 -23.64 3.94 -14.21
CA THR A 274 -24.28 3.30 -15.37
C THR A 274 -23.79 1.86 -15.58
N PRO A 275 -22.48 1.57 -15.51
CA PRO A 275 -22.00 0.18 -15.55
C PRO A 275 -22.57 -0.71 -14.44
N ILE A 276 -22.67 -0.21 -13.20
CA ILE A 276 -23.23 -1.00 -12.08
C ILE A 276 -24.75 -1.19 -12.24
N ILE A 277 -25.46 -0.25 -12.83
CA ILE A 277 -26.88 -0.44 -13.20
C ILE A 277 -27.03 -1.62 -14.15
N GLY A 278 -26.12 -1.79 -15.12
CA GLY A 278 -26.10 -2.98 -15.98
C GLY A 278 -25.97 -4.29 -15.19
N ALA A 279 -25.25 -4.29 -14.09
CA ALA A 279 -25.09 -5.46 -13.22
C ALA A 279 -26.37 -5.81 -12.41
N LEU A 280 -27.40 -4.97 -12.39
CA LEU A 280 -28.73 -5.32 -11.84
C LEU A 280 -29.43 -6.42 -12.65
N ASP A 281 -29.05 -6.64 -13.90
CA ASP A 281 -29.55 -7.75 -14.73
C ASP A 281 -28.59 -8.95 -14.80
N ASP A 282 -27.54 -8.97 -14.00
CA ASP A 282 -26.60 -10.10 -14.00
C ASP A 282 -27.29 -11.44 -13.77
N GLN A 283 -26.80 -12.48 -14.44
CA GLN A 283 -27.34 -13.84 -14.28
C GLN A 283 -27.19 -14.33 -12.84
N GLU A 284 -26.07 -13.98 -12.19
CA GLU A 284 -25.76 -14.40 -10.84
C GLU A 284 -26.41 -13.48 -9.80
N ARG A 285 -27.17 -14.10 -8.88
CA ARG A 285 -27.87 -13.36 -7.82
C ARG A 285 -26.94 -12.53 -6.94
N LEU A 286 -25.77 -13.06 -6.60
CA LEU A 286 -24.82 -12.37 -5.72
C LEU A 286 -24.25 -11.11 -6.36
N VAL A 287 -24.07 -11.09 -7.68
CA VAL A 287 -23.65 -9.89 -8.41
C VAL A 287 -24.76 -8.83 -8.37
N ARG A 288 -26.02 -9.22 -8.59
CA ARG A 288 -27.16 -8.28 -8.49
C ARG A 288 -27.29 -7.65 -7.11
N ILE A 289 -27.17 -8.46 -6.04
CA ILE A 289 -27.20 -7.96 -4.67
C ILE A 289 -26.08 -6.95 -4.41
N GLU A 290 -24.89 -7.24 -4.91
CA GLU A 290 -23.77 -6.33 -4.75
C GLU A 290 -23.94 -5.04 -5.56
N ALA A 291 -24.56 -5.12 -6.75
CA ALA A 291 -24.90 -3.93 -7.54
C ALA A 291 -25.88 -3.00 -6.81
N VAL A 292 -26.90 -3.56 -6.15
CA VAL A 292 -27.83 -2.79 -5.30
C VAL A 292 -27.09 -2.05 -4.19
N LYS A 293 -26.20 -2.74 -3.46
CA LYS A 293 -25.42 -2.15 -2.37
C LYS A 293 -24.46 -1.05 -2.89
N ALA A 294 -23.79 -1.33 -3.99
CA ALA A 294 -22.84 -0.40 -4.61
C ALA A 294 -23.55 0.87 -5.08
N LEU A 295 -24.74 0.75 -5.71
CA LEU A 295 -25.53 1.91 -6.11
C LEU A 295 -26.03 2.72 -4.93
N ALA A 296 -26.42 2.05 -3.84
CA ALA A 296 -26.78 2.73 -2.59
C ALA A 296 -25.57 3.44 -1.98
N ALA A 297 -24.38 2.83 -2.00
CA ALA A 297 -23.15 3.45 -1.49
C ALA A 297 -22.72 4.67 -2.32
N LEU A 298 -22.98 4.67 -3.64
CA LEU A 298 -22.74 5.82 -4.53
C LEU A 298 -23.64 7.02 -4.20
N GLY A 299 -24.74 6.79 -3.49
CA GLY A 299 -25.56 7.85 -2.92
C GLY A 299 -26.42 8.63 -3.91
N VAL A 300 -26.62 9.91 -3.60
CA VAL A 300 -27.54 10.82 -4.36
C VAL A 300 -27.30 10.82 -5.87
N PRO A 301 -26.07 10.79 -6.40
CA PRO A 301 -25.82 10.77 -7.84
C PRO A 301 -26.44 9.57 -8.57
N ALA A 302 -26.69 8.45 -7.88
CA ALA A 302 -27.30 7.26 -8.46
C ALA A 302 -28.85 7.39 -8.62
N ILE A 303 -29.49 8.32 -7.90
CA ILE A 303 -30.97 8.40 -7.87
C ILE A 303 -31.56 8.63 -9.25
N ALA A 304 -31.09 9.62 -10.01
CA ALA A 304 -31.66 9.93 -11.32
C ALA A 304 -31.55 8.77 -12.32
N PRO A 305 -30.37 8.10 -12.48
CA PRO A 305 -30.28 6.90 -13.31
C PRO A 305 -31.14 5.73 -12.80
N LEU A 306 -31.26 5.54 -11.47
CA LEU A 306 -32.11 4.51 -10.87
C LEU A 306 -33.60 4.78 -11.15
N MET A 307 -34.04 6.05 -11.09
CA MET A 307 -35.41 6.44 -11.42
C MET A 307 -35.75 6.16 -12.89
N GLN A 308 -34.81 6.29 -13.80
CA GLN A 308 -35.01 5.87 -15.19
C GLN A 308 -35.25 4.36 -15.29
N VAL A 309 -34.40 3.53 -14.63
CA VAL A 309 -34.58 2.08 -14.61
C VAL A 309 -35.87 1.68 -13.89
N PHE A 310 -36.26 2.37 -12.84
CA PHE A 310 -37.52 2.18 -12.12
C PHE A 310 -38.74 2.33 -13.04
N ARG A 311 -38.71 3.28 -13.99
CA ARG A 311 -39.79 3.51 -14.96
C ARG A 311 -39.75 2.56 -16.14
N GLU A 312 -38.59 2.38 -16.76
CA GLU A 312 -38.43 1.81 -18.11
C GLU A 312 -37.78 0.42 -18.08
N GLY A 313 -37.13 0.01 -17.01
CA GLY A 313 -36.41 -1.25 -16.90
C GLY A 313 -37.30 -2.48 -16.98
N ASP A 314 -36.70 -3.62 -17.30
CA ASP A 314 -37.38 -4.91 -17.16
C ASP A 314 -37.65 -5.26 -15.67
N THR A 315 -38.35 -6.35 -15.43
CA THR A 315 -38.78 -6.75 -14.09
C THR A 315 -37.57 -6.94 -13.14
N ARG A 316 -36.44 -7.48 -13.63
CA ARG A 316 -35.29 -7.77 -12.79
C ARG A 316 -34.52 -6.48 -12.44
N MET A 317 -34.18 -5.69 -13.44
CA MET A 317 -33.51 -4.40 -13.28
C MET A 317 -34.33 -3.47 -12.39
N ARG A 318 -35.66 -3.44 -12.61
CA ARG A 318 -36.60 -2.62 -11.85
C ARG A 318 -36.64 -3.01 -10.39
N THR A 319 -36.64 -4.31 -10.08
CA THR A 319 -36.57 -4.80 -8.69
C THR A 319 -35.28 -4.33 -8.01
N GLY A 320 -34.14 -4.48 -8.67
CA GLY A 320 -32.85 -4.01 -8.14
C GLY A 320 -32.81 -2.48 -7.95
N ALA A 321 -33.41 -1.72 -8.90
CA ALA A 321 -33.50 -0.26 -8.75
C ALA A 321 -34.38 0.14 -7.57
N MET A 322 -35.51 -0.56 -7.34
CA MET A 322 -36.36 -0.33 -6.16
C MET A 322 -35.62 -0.60 -4.87
N GLU A 323 -34.90 -1.71 -4.76
CA GLU A 323 -34.09 -2.06 -3.59
C GLU A 323 -32.98 -1.00 -3.33
N ALA A 324 -32.29 -0.54 -4.38
CA ALA A 324 -31.28 0.51 -4.25
C ALA A 324 -31.88 1.86 -3.81
N LEU A 325 -33.02 2.27 -4.37
CA LEU A 325 -33.74 3.48 -3.98
C LEU A 325 -34.25 3.38 -2.53
N TRP A 326 -34.72 2.20 -2.12
CA TRP A 326 -35.09 1.96 -0.72
C TRP A 326 -33.89 2.09 0.23
N MET A 327 -32.76 1.51 -0.10
CA MET A 327 -31.53 1.65 0.68
C MET A 327 -31.02 3.10 0.76
N LEU A 328 -31.22 3.88 -0.28
CA LEU A 328 -30.91 5.31 -0.32
C LEU A 328 -31.82 6.11 0.63
N GLY A 329 -33.06 5.65 0.84
CA GLY A 329 -34.00 6.23 1.80
C GLY A 329 -34.51 7.63 1.44
N GLN A 330 -34.53 8.53 2.42
CA GLN A 330 -35.10 9.88 2.27
C GLN A 330 -34.63 10.69 1.06
N PRO A 331 -33.38 10.63 0.60
CA PRO A 331 -32.98 11.30 -0.64
C PRO A 331 -33.77 10.90 -1.89
N ALA A 332 -34.33 9.68 -1.93
CA ALA A 332 -35.16 9.21 -3.02
C ALA A 332 -36.63 9.67 -2.94
N THR A 333 -37.10 10.22 -1.80
CA THR A 333 -38.52 10.59 -1.58
C THR A 333 -39.02 11.57 -2.64
N THR A 334 -38.34 12.69 -2.87
CA THR A 334 -38.79 13.71 -3.81
C THR A 334 -38.89 13.19 -5.24
N PRO A 335 -37.87 12.49 -5.79
CA PRO A 335 -38.00 11.82 -7.10
C PRO A 335 -39.16 10.82 -7.21
N LEU A 336 -39.40 10.03 -6.16
CA LEU A 336 -40.52 9.09 -6.10
C LEU A 336 -41.87 9.78 -6.07
N ILE A 337 -41.98 10.88 -5.36
CA ILE A 337 -43.24 11.73 -5.33
C ILE A 337 -43.54 12.22 -6.77
N MET A 338 -42.54 12.62 -7.56
CA MET A 338 -42.75 13.10 -8.93
C MET A 338 -43.43 12.04 -9.80
N VAL A 339 -43.06 10.76 -9.66
CA VAL A 339 -43.62 9.66 -10.45
C VAL A 339 -44.92 9.08 -9.91
N LEU A 340 -45.49 9.63 -8.81
CA LEU A 340 -46.87 9.35 -8.42
C LEU A 340 -47.89 9.87 -9.44
N LYS A 341 -47.50 10.72 -10.37
CA LYS A 341 -48.32 11.25 -11.45
C LYS A 341 -47.94 10.64 -12.84
N ASP A 342 -47.21 9.54 -12.84
CA ASP A 342 -46.82 8.86 -14.08
C ASP A 342 -48.06 8.30 -14.78
N ASP A 343 -48.07 8.29 -16.14
CA ASP A 343 -49.15 7.76 -16.91
C ASP A 343 -49.41 6.26 -16.69
N GLN A 344 -48.33 5.52 -16.39
CA GLN A 344 -48.38 4.10 -16.09
C GLN A 344 -48.82 3.84 -14.65
N SER A 345 -49.97 3.22 -14.46
CA SER A 345 -50.50 2.86 -13.13
C SER A 345 -49.54 1.94 -12.35
N ASP A 346 -48.79 1.10 -13.00
CA ASP A 346 -47.83 0.22 -12.38
C ASP A 346 -46.60 1.00 -11.81
N VAL A 347 -46.19 2.08 -12.46
CA VAL A 347 -45.15 3.00 -11.94
C VAL A 347 -45.69 3.73 -10.71
N ARG A 348 -46.91 4.30 -10.76
CA ARG A 348 -47.52 4.97 -9.63
C ARG A 348 -47.68 4.05 -8.44
N LYS A 349 -48.15 2.82 -8.66
CA LYS A 349 -48.30 1.79 -7.62
C LYS A 349 -46.96 1.50 -6.90
N ARG A 350 -45.89 1.20 -7.67
CA ARG A 350 -44.58 0.91 -7.09
C ARG A 350 -43.98 2.11 -6.36
N ALA A 351 -44.20 3.32 -6.85
CA ALA A 351 -43.74 4.52 -6.18
C ALA A 351 -44.45 4.70 -4.83
N ALA A 352 -45.78 4.44 -4.77
CA ALA A 352 -46.53 4.47 -3.53
C ALA A 352 -46.00 3.44 -2.50
N LEU A 353 -45.77 2.19 -2.93
CA LEU A 353 -45.17 1.14 -2.11
C LEU A 353 -43.84 1.60 -1.52
N LEU A 354 -42.93 2.05 -2.36
CA LEU A 354 -41.58 2.41 -1.96
C LEU A 354 -41.55 3.63 -1.01
N LEU A 355 -42.42 4.61 -1.25
CA LEU A 355 -42.61 5.75 -0.32
C LEU A 355 -43.14 5.32 1.05
N GLY A 356 -44.04 4.33 1.10
CA GLY A 356 -44.51 3.73 2.34
C GLY A 356 -43.39 3.03 3.10
N GLU A 357 -42.53 2.28 2.38
CA GLU A 357 -41.41 1.59 2.94
C GLU A 357 -40.26 2.53 3.40
N ILE A 358 -40.01 3.62 2.69
CA ILE A 358 -39.09 4.69 3.14
C ILE A 358 -39.61 5.39 4.40
N GLY A 359 -40.88 5.63 4.45
CA GLY A 359 -41.53 6.20 5.64
C GLY A 359 -41.33 7.70 5.82
N ASP A 360 -41.01 8.47 4.79
CA ASP A 360 -40.85 9.92 4.88
C ASP A 360 -42.18 10.62 4.90
N GLN A 361 -42.41 11.46 5.92
CA GLN A 361 -43.64 12.26 6.13
C GLN A 361 -43.97 13.18 4.95
N LYS A 362 -42.99 13.60 4.17
CA LYS A 362 -43.17 14.42 2.97
C LYS A 362 -44.06 13.76 1.91
N ALA A 363 -44.15 12.43 1.96
CA ALA A 363 -44.95 11.67 0.99
C ALA A 363 -46.46 11.66 1.36
N VAL A 364 -46.85 11.97 2.59
CA VAL A 364 -48.19 11.75 3.10
C VAL A 364 -49.27 12.48 2.29
N ASP A 365 -49.12 13.79 2.04
CA ASP A 365 -50.10 14.56 1.28
C ASP A 365 -50.24 14.04 -0.17
N HIS A 366 -49.14 13.65 -0.77
CA HIS A 366 -49.11 13.12 -2.14
C HIS A 366 -49.74 11.72 -2.23
N LEU A 367 -49.47 10.85 -1.27
CA LEU A 367 -50.10 9.54 -1.15
C LEU A 367 -51.61 9.64 -0.85
N THR A 368 -52.03 10.64 -0.04
CA THR A 368 -53.44 10.92 0.21
C THR A 368 -54.17 11.27 -1.08
N GLY A 369 -53.54 12.05 -1.98
CA GLY A 369 -54.09 12.34 -3.31
C GLY A 369 -54.31 11.07 -4.15
N LEU A 370 -53.48 10.03 -4.00
CA LEU A 370 -53.63 8.77 -4.74
C LEU A 370 -54.74 7.87 -4.24
N LEU A 371 -55.39 8.19 -3.09
CA LEU A 371 -56.60 7.46 -2.66
C LEU A 371 -57.77 7.63 -3.65
N SER A 372 -57.73 8.63 -4.52
CA SER A 372 -58.68 8.88 -5.60
C SER A 372 -58.17 8.48 -6.99
N ASP A 373 -57.07 7.70 -7.11
CA ASP A 373 -56.52 7.26 -8.37
C ASP A 373 -57.55 6.42 -9.15
N GLU A 374 -57.51 6.53 -10.48
CA GLU A 374 -58.38 5.75 -11.35
C GLU A 374 -58.22 4.23 -11.20
N ASN A 375 -56.96 3.79 -10.92
CA ASN A 375 -56.60 2.38 -10.76
C ASN A 375 -56.78 1.89 -9.32
N VAL A 376 -57.58 0.84 -9.13
CA VAL A 376 -57.90 0.25 -7.82
C VAL A 376 -56.64 -0.22 -7.09
N ALA A 377 -55.66 -0.81 -7.81
CA ALA A 377 -54.46 -1.30 -7.21
C ALA A 377 -53.55 -0.16 -6.71
N VAL A 378 -53.57 1.01 -7.37
CA VAL A 378 -52.86 2.22 -6.92
C VAL A 378 -53.51 2.77 -5.64
N ARG A 379 -54.83 2.87 -5.60
CA ARG A 379 -55.56 3.33 -4.40
C ARG A 379 -55.24 2.47 -3.19
N ARG A 380 -55.25 1.15 -3.35
CA ARG A 380 -54.95 0.20 -2.30
C ARG A 380 -53.51 0.38 -1.77
N GLU A 381 -52.55 0.45 -2.67
CA GLU A 381 -51.15 0.62 -2.32
C GLU A 381 -50.87 1.93 -1.60
N ALA A 382 -51.54 3.04 -2.04
CA ALA A 382 -51.46 4.33 -1.37
C ALA A 382 -51.97 4.27 0.06
N PHE A 383 -53.11 3.56 0.29
CA PHE A 383 -53.65 3.33 1.62
C PHE A 383 -52.67 2.54 2.52
N GLU A 384 -52.14 1.43 2.01
CA GLU A 384 -51.14 0.60 2.74
C GLU A 384 -49.86 1.40 3.07
N ALA A 385 -49.38 2.22 2.13
CA ALA A 385 -48.22 3.11 2.33
C ALA A 385 -48.48 4.17 3.45
N LEU A 386 -49.65 4.79 3.45
CA LEU A 386 -50.05 5.75 4.51
C LEU A 386 -50.09 5.08 5.88
N GLU A 387 -50.64 3.88 5.99
CA GLU A 387 -50.67 3.13 7.24
C GLU A 387 -49.24 2.73 7.70
N MET A 388 -48.33 2.37 6.79
CA MET A 388 -46.92 2.11 7.12
C MET A 388 -46.23 3.34 7.70
N ILE A 389 -46.38 4.51 7.06
CA ILE A 389 -45.78 5.77 7.52
C ILE A 389 -46.33 6.13 8.90
N LYS A 390 -47.67 6.05 9.08
CA LYS A 390 -48.31 6.36 10.36
C LYS A 390 -47.80 5.48 11.50
N LYS A 391 -47.68 4.17 11.30
CA LYS A 391 -47.16 3.23 12.30
C LYS A 391 -45.73 3.57 12.75
N ARG A 392 -44.89 4.01 11.81
CA ARG A 392 -43.50 4.44 12.15
C ARG A 392 -43.44 5.74 12.93
N THR A 393 -44.42 6.62 12.78
CA THR A 393 -44.47 7.92 13.50
C THR A 393 -44.99 7.76 14.94
N THR A 394 -45.72 6.66 15.19
CA THR A 394 -46.33 6.40 16.51
C THR A 394 -45.53 5.40 17.36
N ALA A 395 -44.47 4.79 16.79
CA ALA A 395 -43.52 3.90 17.48
C ALA A 395 -42.25 4.66 17.89
#